data_117f18e05c24eb8dba5d9e16b322e4a6
#
_entry.id   117f18e05c24eb8dba5d9e16b322e4a6
#
_cell.length_a   1.000
_cell.length_b   1.000
_cell.length_c   1.000
_cell.angle_alpha   90.00
_cell.angle_beta   90.00
_cell.angle_gamma   90.00
#
_symmetry.space_group_name_H-M   'P 1'
#
loop_
_entity.id
_entity.type
_entity.pdbx_description
1 polymer ?
#
loop_
_entity_poly.entity_id
_entity_poly.type
_entity_poly.pdbx_seq_one_letter_code
_entity_poly.pdbx_strand_id
1 'polypeptide(L)'
;METHIDAYVRQADGNCIKVMLFNGRSRASLQALGFTAGDENTLTLPVPDDAAKAAVFLRLRDLGVAFSAGREWCPADVFEHLREGGVLEGPYLRVAWRTPRQFTVTTA
;
A
#
# COMPACT_ATOMS: atom_id res chain seq x y z
N MET A 1 -17.35 -12.22 -6.02
CA MET A 1 -16.65 -11.50 -7.11
C MET A 1 -15.24 -11.18 -6.62
N GLU A 2 -14.24 -11.59 -7.38
CA GLU A 2 -12.86 -11.31 -7.02
C GLU A 2 -12.49 -9.87 -7.33
N THR A 3 -11.96 -9.17 -6.34
CA THR A 3 -11.39 -7.84 -6.58
C THR A 3 -10.02 -8.00 -7.19
N HIS A 4 -9.84 -7.41 -8.36
CA HIS A 4 -8.59 -7.47 -9.09
C HIS A 4 -7.70 -6.28 -8.70
N ILE A 5 -6.46 -6.55 -8.32
CA ILE A 5 -5.47 -5.50 -8.01
C ILE A 5 -4.23 -5.67 -8.87
N ASP A 6 -3.57 -4.56 -9.20
CA ASP A 6 -2.34 -4.56 -10.00
C ASP A 6 -1.10 -4.41 -9.13
N ALA A 7 -1.26 -4.00 -7.88
CA ALA A 7 -0.17 -3.77 -6.93
C ALA A 7 -0.66 -3.79 -5.50
N TYR A 8 0.25 -3.99 -4.56
CA TYR A 8 -0.07 -3.89 -3.13
C TYR A 8 1.10 -3.28 -2.37
N VAL A 9 0.79 -2.60 -1.26
CA VAL A 9 1.79 -2.07 -0.35
C VAL A 9 2.34 -3.24 0.47
N ARG A 10 3.63 -3.47 0.33
CA ARG A 10 4.34 -4.55 1.02
C ARG A 10 4.81 -4.16 2.40
N GLN A 11 5.15 -2.89 2.60
CA GLN A 11 5.63 -2.39 3.87
C GLN A 11 5.50 -0.86 3.90
N ALA A 12 5.04 -0.30 5.02
CA ALA A 12 4.92 1.14 5.19
C ALA A 12 4.92 1.55 6.67
N ASP A 13 5.57 0.78 7.53
CA ASP A 13 5.62 1.05 8.98
C ASP A 13 6.67 2.09 9.36
N GLY A 14 7.65 2.33 8.47
CA GLY A 14 8.70 3.33 8.69
C GLY A 14 8.53 4.55 7.80
N ASN A 15 9.65 5.20 7.49
CA ASN A 15 9.68 6.40 6.65
C ASN A 15 9.77 6.10 5.15
N CYS A 16 9.39 4.90 4.75
CA CYS A 16 9.43 4.48 3.35
C CYS A 16 8.22 3.58 3.06
N ILE A 17 7.56 3.84 1.94
CA ILE A 17 6.48 3.00 1.44
C ILE A 17 7.03 2.11 0.35
N LYS A 18 6.85 0.80 0.47
CA LYS A 18 7.28 -0.19 -0.51
C LYS A 18 6.05 -0.82 -1.16
N VAL A 19 5.96 -0.73 -2.48
CA VAL A 19 4.85 -1.28 -3.27
C VAL A 19 5.38 -2.38 -4.15
N MET A 20 4.70 -3.54 -4.13
CA MET A 20 5.00 -4.67 -5.02
C MET A 20 4.04 -4.64 -6.19
N LEU A 21 4.56 -4.78 -7.41
CA LEU A 21 3.76 -4.81 -8.63
C LEU A 21 3.48 -6.24 -9.07
N PHE A 22 2.20 -6.54 -9.40
CA PHE A 22 1.84 -7.78 -10.07
C PHE A 22 2.05 -7.69 -11.58
N ASN A 23 1.93 -6.47 -12.13
CA ASN A 23 2.09 -6.20 -13.56
C ASN A 23 2.54 -4.75 -13.75
N GLY A 24 2.67 -4.30 -14.99
CA GLY A 24 3.15 -2.95 -15.28
C GLY A 24 2.08 -1.86 -15.31
N ARG A 25 0.82 -2.18 -15.04
CA ARG A 25 -0.29 -1.22 -15.22
C ARG A 25 -0.23 -0.02 -14.28
N SER A 26 0.18 -0.24 -13.03
CA SER A 26 0.24 0.82 -12.02
C SER A 26 1.58 1.55 -11.97
N ARG A 27 2.58 1.09 -12.70
CA ARG A 27 3.94 1.63 -12.62
C ARG A 27 3.99 3.13 -12.93
N ALA A 28 3.41 3.55 -14.04
CA ALA A 28 3.45 4.97 -14.43
C ALA A 28 2.72 5.85 -13.42
N SER A 29 1.56 5.42 -12.91
CA SER A 29 0.80 6.16 -11.91
C SER A 29 1.57 6.30 -10.60
N LEU A 30 2.25 5.24 -10.17
CA LEU A 30 3.05 5.26 -8.95
C LEU A 30 4.30 6.13 -9.13
N GLN A 31 4.95 6.06 -10.30
CA GLN A 31 6.10 6.92 -10.59
C GLN A 31 5.68 8.40 -10.60
N ALA A 32 4.48 8.71 -11.06
CA ALA A 32 3.94 10.07 -11.03
C ALA A 32 3.75 10.59 -9.61
N LEU A 33 3.56 9.71 -8.62
CA LEU A 33 3.51 10.08 -7.21
C LEU A 33 4.89 10.27 -6.58
N GLY A 34 5.96 9.90 -7.28
CA GLY A 34 7.32 10.02 -6.78
C GLY A 34 7.99 8.70 -6.45
N PHE A 35 7.30 7.57 -6.63
CA PHE A 35 7.90 6.26 -6.41
C PHE A 35 9.05 6.01 -7.39
N THR A 36 10.11 5.39 -6.93
CA THR A 36 11.27 5.02 -7.74
C THR A 36 11.45 3.51 -7.74
N ALA A 37 12.05 3.00 -8.82
CA ALA A 37 12.31 1.58 -8.95
C ALA A 37 13.33 1.12 -7.90
N GLY A 38 12.95 0.04 -7.19
CA GLY A 38 13.85 -0.66 -6.29
C GLY A 38 14.26 -2.00 -6.91
N ASP A 39 14.12 -3.06 -6.13
CA ASP A 39 14.31 -4.41 -6.63
C ASP A 39 13.23 -4.79 -7.64
N GLU A 40 13.32 -5.99 -8.21
CA GLU A 40 12.36 -6.48 -9.20
C GLU A 40 10.92 -6.23 -8.76
N ASN A 41 10.14 -5.58 -9.61
CA ASN A 41 8.72 -5.31 -9.42
C ASN A 41 8.39 -4.55 -8.11
N THR A 42 9.37 -3.94 -7.46
CA THR A 42 9.16 -3.16 -6.25
C THR A 42 9.44 -1.68 -6.54
N LEU A 43 8.53 -0.82 -6.07
CA LEU A 43 8.72 0.62 -6.10
C LEU A 43 8.76 1.14 -4.67
N THR A 44 9.57 2.17 -4.42
CA THR A 44 9.73 2.75 -3.09
C THR A 44 9.54 4.26 -3.11
N LEU A 45 9.01 4.79 -2.00
CA LEU A 45 8.84 6.23 -1.81
C LEU A 45 9.15 6.57 -0.36
N PRO A 46 10.19 7.38 -0.11
CA PRO A 46 10.41 7.89 1.25
C PRO A 46 9.35 8.93 1.61
N VAL A 47 8.88 8.89 2.85
CA VAL A 47 7.91 9.85 3.40
C VAL A 47 8.47 10.43 4.70
N PRO A 48 8.50 11.77 4.85
CA PRO A 48 9.17 12.38 6.00
C PRO A 48 8.35 12.32 7.28
N ASP A 49 7.02 12.21 7.18
CA ASP A 49 6.13 12.24 8.35
C ASP A 49 4.80 11.53 8.05
N ASP A 50 3.94 11.48 9.08
CA ASP A 50 2.64 10.81 8.98
C ASP A 50 1.69 11.52 8.01
N ALA A 51 1.75 12.85 7.92
CA ALA A 51 0.89 13.59 7.00
C ALA A 51 1.22 13.25 5.54
N ALA A 52 2.51 13.19 5.21
CA ALA A 52 2.96 12.78 3.88
C ALA A 52 2.56 11.32 3.59
N LYS A 53 2.72 10.44 4.57
CA LYS A 53 2.32 9.02 4.42
C LYS A 53 0.82 8.91 4.16
N ALA A 54 0.00 9.61 4.94
CA ALA A 54 -1.45 9.59 4.77
C ALA A 54 -1.87 10.10 3.39
N ALA A 55 -1.26 11.17 2.92
CA ALA A 55 -1.55 11.72 1.60
C ALA A 55 -1.25 10.69 0.49
N VAL A 56 -0.13 9.98 0.60
CA VAL A 56 0.21 8.93 -0.35
C VAL A 56 -0.76 7.75 -0.25
N PHE A 57 -1.13 7.34 0.96
CA PHE A 57 -2.11 6.25 1.16
C PHE A 57 -3.45 6.57 0.50
N LEU A 58 -3.92 7.82 0.57
CA LEU A 58 -5.16 8.23 -0.11
C LEU A 58 -5.02 8.08 -1.63
N ARG A 59 -3.89 8.45 -2.20
CA ARG A 59 -3.63 8.26 -3.63
C ARG A 59 -3.57 6.80 -4.01
N LEU A 60 -2.92 5.98 -3.20
CA LEU A 60 -2.86 4.54 -3.43
C LEU A 60 -4.25 3.92 -3.38
N ARG A 61 -5.11 4.36 -2.45
CA ARG A 61 -6.50 3.91 -2.38
C ARG A 61 -7.26 4.28 -3.66
N ASP A 62 -7.08 5.50 -4.16
CA ASP A 62 -7.73 5.94 -5.40
C ASP A 62 -7.28 5.10 -6.61
N LEU A 63 -6.05 4.61 -6.59
CA LEU A 63 -5.51 3.75 -7.65
C LEU A 63 -5.90 2.28 -7.49
N GLY A 64 -6.60 1.93 -6.42
CA GLY A 64 -6.98 0.54 -6.17
C GLY A 64 -5.85 -0.32 -5.65
N VAL A 65 -4.80 0.27 -5.08
CA VAL A 65 -3.68 -0.46 -4.49
C VAL A 65 -4.09 -0.97 -3.11
N ALA A 66 -3.89 -2.27 -2.89
CA ALA A 66 -4.20 -2.89 -1.60
C ALA A 66 -3.01 -2.87 -0.65
N PHE A 67 -3.23 -3.23 0.61
CA PHE A 67 -2.20 -3.26 1.65
C PHE A 67 -2.06 -4.69 2.17
N SER A 68 -0.84 -5.20 2.22
CA SER A 68 -0.55 -6.57 2.63
C SER A 68 0.29 -6.58 3.90
N ALA A 69 -0.17 -7.31 4.93
CA ALA A 69 0.63 -7.53 6.12
C ALA A 69 1.87 -8.35 5.79
N GLY A 70 2.98 -8.05 6.45
CA GLY A 70 4.25 -8.76 6.30
C GLY A 70 4.77 -9.20 7.67
N ARG A 71 6.01 -9.69 7.68
CA ARG A 71 6.63 -10.15 8.92
C ARG A 71 6.89 -9.04 9.93
N GLU A 72 7.17 -7.85 9.43
CA GLU A 72 7.63 -6.73 10.24
C GLU A 72 6.62 -5.60 10.36
N TRP A 73 5.45 -5.73 9.74
CA TRP A 73 4.46 -4.67 9.78
C TRP A 73 3.04 -5.20 9.63
N CYS A 74 2.10 -4.43 10.17
CA CYS A 74 0.67 -4.69 10.05
C CYS A 74 -0.03 -3.43 9.58
N PRO A 75 -0.71 -3.45 8.41
CA PRO A 75 -1.43 -2.27 7.92
C PRO A 75 -2.44 -1.72 8.92
N ALA A 76 -3.12 -2.59 9.65
CA ALA A 76 -4.11 -2.16 10.63
C ALA A 76 -3.50 -1.25 11.70
N ASP A 77 -2.28 -1.55 12.17
CA ASP A 77 -1.59 -0.74 13.18
C ASP A 77 -1.25 0.65 12.63
N VAL A 78 -0.76 0.71 11.40
CA VAL A 78 -0.42 1.99 10.76
C VAL A 78 -1.67 2.82 10.51
N PHE A 79 -2.73 2.20 10.00
CA PHE A 79 -4.00 2.92 9.75
C PHE A 79 -4.61 3.43 11.05
N GLU A 80 -4.57 2.63 12.12
CA GLU A 80 -5.06 3.06 13.44
C GLU A 80 -4.28 4.27 13.95
N HIS A 81 -2.95 4.23 13.85
CA HIS A 81 -2.10 5.35 14.23
C HIS A 81 -2.45 6.63 13.44
N LEU A 82 -2.63 6.51 12.13
CA LEU A 82 -2.98 7.66 11.28
C LEU A 82 -4.38 8.19 11.58
N ARG A 83 -5.33 7.32 11.91
CA ARG A 83 -6.70 7.71 12.31
C ARG A 83 -6.68 8.44 13.66
N GLU A 84 -5.92 7.96 14.62
CA GLU A 84 -5.78 8.60 15.93
C GLU A 84 -5.19 10.00 15.80
N GLY A 85 -4.25 10.19 14.89
CA GLY A 85 -3.67 11.49 14.59
C GLY A 85 -4.56 12.40 13.75
N GLY A 86 -5.71 11.91 13.29
CA GLY A 86 -6.65 12.69 12.47
C GLY A 86 -6.15 13.00 11.06
N VAL A 87 -5.14 12.27 10.57
CA VAL A 87 -4.54 12.54 9.25
C VAL A 87 -5.07 11.63 8.15
N LEU A 88 -5.76 10.55 8.51
CA LEU A 88 -6.32 9.61 7.54
C LEU A 88 -7.63 9.03 8.07
N GLU A 89 -8.65 8.97 7.22
CA GLU A 89 -9.93 8.34 7.53
C GLU A 89 -10.38 7.45 6.38
N GLY A 90 -11.31 6.54 6.70
CA GLY A 90 -11.95 5.70 5.71
C GLY A 90 -11.33 4.31 5.56
N PRO A 91 -11.93 3.50 4.69
CA PRO A 91 -11.50 2.12 4.49
C PRO A 91 -10.27 2.03 3.58
N TYR A 92 -9.66 0.85 3.58
CA TYR A 92 -8.59 0.50 2.66
C TYR A 92 -8.76 -0.94 2.19
N LEU A 93 -8.14 -1.28 1.05
CA LEU A 93 -8.13 -2.65 0.54
C LEU A 93 -7.00 -3.43 1.22
N ARG A 94 -7.33 -4.62 1.69
CA ARG A 94 -6.38 -5.50 2.37
C ARG A 94 -6.25 -6.82 1.62
N VAL A 95 -5.01 -7.25 1.42
CA VAL A 95 -4.71 -8.56 0.83
C VAL A 95 -4.74 -9.61 1.92
N ALA A 96 -5.52 -10.66 1.72
CA ALA A 96 -5.56 -11.82 2.60
C ALA A 96 -4.99 -13.03 1.84
N TRP A 97 -3.80 -13.47 2.19
CA TRP A 97 -3.13 -14.57 1.52
C TRP A 97 -3.67 -15.92 2.01
N ARG A 98 -4.04 -16.78 1.09
CA ARG A 98 -4.43 -18.16 1.38
C ARG A 98 -3.25 -19.10 1.18
N THR A 99 -2.49 -18.87 0.11
CA THR A 99 -1.25 -19.57 -0.23
C THR A 99 -0.28 -18.53 -0.78
N PRO A 100 1.01 -18.87 -0.99
CA PRO A 100 1.93 -17.92 -1.63
C PRO A 100 1.51 -17.48 -3.04
N ARG A 101 0.52 -18.14 -3.65
CA ARG A 101 0.06 -17.83 -5.01
C ARG A 101 -1.39 -17.39 -5.08
N GLN A 102 -2.15 -17.54 -3.99
CA GLN A 102 -3.57 -17.21 -3.96
C GLN A 102 -3.90 -16.26 -2.84
N PHE A 103 -4.65 -15.23 -3.14
CA PHE A 103 -5.07 -14.25 -2.17
C PHE A 103 -6.48 -13.77 -2.47
N THR A 104 -7.11 -13.15 -1.48
CA THR A 104 -8.36 -12.40 -1.65
C THR A 104 -8.12 -10.96 -1.22
N VAL A 105 -8.90 -10.04 -1.78
CA VAL A 105 -8.85 -8.63 -1.42
C VAL A 105 -10.15 -8.29 -0.71
N THR A 106 -10.04 -7.74 0.49
CA THR A 106 -11.19 -7.33 1.32
C THR A 106 -11.05 -5.87 1.69
N THR A 107 -12.19 -5.23 1.99
CA THR A 107 -12.19 -3.88 2.52
C THR A 107 -12.08 -3.93 4.05
N ALA A 108 -11.12 -3.22 4.57
CA ALA A 108 -10.89 -3.18 6.02
C ALA A 108 -11.31 -1.85 6.64
#